data_040dc021602ff3f0a9d00cc14f2cf212
#
_entry.id   040dc021602ff3f0a9d00cc14f2cf212
#
_cell.length_a   1.000
_cell.length_b   1.000
_cell.length_c   1.000
_cell.angle_alpha   90.00
_cell.angle_beta   90.00
_cell.angle_gamma   90.00
#
_symmetry.space_group_name_H-M   'P 1'
#
loop_
_entity.id
_entity.type
_entity.pdbx_description
1 polymer ?
#
loop_
_entity_poly.entity_id
_entity_poly.type
_entity_poly.pdbx_seq_one_letter_code
_entity_poly.pdbx_strand_id
1 'polypeptide(L)'
;MKKVFVKTYGCQMNVYDSERMISAMEPSGYVETKSKEEADLILLNTCHIREKAAEKIYSELGRLKFLKEDNPDLKIGVAGCVAQAEGEEIMIRQPAVDLVVGPQSYHRLPSMVKTVTNGKRALDTEFPEENKFDHLPKDLKRRNNPTAFLTVQEGCDKFCAFCVVPYTRGVEVSRSPEKIIEEARSLVDRGVVEITLLGQNVNAYSNNHSGENYTLSKLIWKLSDISNLQRIRFTTSHPNDMSQDLIDAHRDCEKLMPYLHLPVQSGSDHVLKKMNRKHTADDYRRIIDKLRKARPDLLLSGDFIVGFPGETDE
;
A
#
# COMPACT_ATOMS: atom_id res chain seq x y z
N MET A 1 11.76 14.15 -24.18
CA MET A 1 11.07 13.16 -23.33
C MET A 1 10.90 13.82 -21.99
N LYS A 2 9.67 13.88 -21.46
CA LYS A 2 9.39 14.54 -20.17
C LYS A 2 9.86 13.67 -19.00
N LYS A 3 10.27 14.30 -17.90
CA LYS A 3 10.81 13.62 -16.72
C LYS A 3 9.84 13.71 -15.54
N VAL A 4 9.59 12.59 -14.87
CA VAL A 4 8.81 12.54 -13.63
C VAL A 4 9.71 12.14 -12.45
N PHE A 5 9.68 12.94 -11.40
CA PHE A 5 10.31 12.65 -10.13
C PHE A 5 9.23 12.27 -9.10
N VAL A 6 9.35 11.10 -8.49
CA VAL A 6 8.42 10.65 -7.45
C VAL A 6 9.16 10.53 -6.13
N LYS A 7 8.74 11.28 -5.13
CA LYS A 7 9.22 11.17 -3.76
C LYS A 7 8.20 10.43 -2.92
N THR A 8 8.58 9.25 -2.46
CA THR A 8 7.71 8.38 -1.67
C THR A 8 7.93 8.60 -0.18
N TYR A 9 6.85 8.82 0.55
CA TYR A 9 6.81 8.84 2.00
C TYR A 9 5.92 7.70 2.49
N GLY A 10 6.34 7.02 3.57
CA GLY A 10 5.49 6.09 4.29
C GLY A 10 5.83 4.61 4.09
N CYS A 11 4.80 3.79 3.86
CA CYS A 11 4.89 2.34 3.91
C CYS A 11 5.18 1.69 2.54
N GLN A 12 5.31 0.36 2.54
CA GLN A 12 5.56 -0.44 1.34
C GLN A 12 4.45 -0.29 0.28
N MET A 13 3.19 -0.08 0.71
CA MET A 13 2.10 0.22 -0.22
C MET A 13 2.36 1.51 -1.02
N ASN A 14 2.90 2.56 -0.37
CA ASN A 14 3.24 3.78 -1.08
C ASN A 14 4.40 3.57 -2.06
N VAL A 15 5.33 2.66 -1.76
CA VAL A 15 6.39 2.30 -2.72
C VAL A 15 5.78 1.65 -3.96
N TYR A 16 4.91 0.66 -3.77
CA TYR A 16 4.18 0.03 -4.86
C TYR A 16 3.36 1.06 -5.67
N ASP A 17 2.58 1.92 -4.99
CA ASP A 17 1.80 2.96 -5.65
C ASP A 17 2.67 3.91 -6.48
N SER A 18 3.85 4.29 -5.97
CA SER A 18 4.79 5.14 -6.71
C SER A 18 5.30 4.49 -7.99
N GLU A 19 5.65 3.22 -7.93
CA GLU A 19 6.07 2.45 -9.13
C GLU A 19 4.92 2.38 -10.15
N ARG A 20 3.67 2.22 -9.67
CA ARG A 20 2.49 2.20 -10.55
C ARG A 20 2.19 3.56 -11.16
N MET A 21 2.35 4.66 -10.40
CA MET A 21 2.20 6.02 -10.93
C MET A 21 3.21 6.30 -12.03
N ILE A 22 4.48 5.92 -11.84
CA ILE A 22 5.53 6.07 -12.87
C ILE A 22 5.13 5.28 -14.12
N SER A 23 4.72 4.02 -13.98
CA SER A 23 4.31 3.17 -15.10
C SER A 23 3.07 3.72 -15.82
N ALA A 24 2.10 4.28 -15.10
CA ALA A 24 0.92 4.93 -15.68
C ALA A 24 1.29 6.16 -16.53
N MET A 25 2.40 6.85 -16.20
CA MET A 25 2.85 8.04 -16.92
C MET A 25 3.70 7.74 -18.15
N GLU A 26 4.27 6.51 -18.28
CA GLU A 26 5.10 6.13 -19.43
C GLU A 26 4.40 6.28 -20.80
N PRO A 27 3.13 5.84 -20.99
CA PRO A 27 2.43 6.03 -22.26
C PRO A 27 2.24 7.50 -22.65
N SER A 28 2.29 8.40 -21.65
CA SER A 28 2.24 9.86 -21.87
C SER A 28 3.60 10.50 -22.15
N GLY A 29 4.64 9.68 -22.35
CA GLY A 29 5.98 10.13 -22.71
C GLY A 29 6.84 10.59 -21.54
N TYR A 30 6.48 10.25 -20.30
CA TYR A 30 7.29 10.51 -19.12
C TYR A 30 8.26 9.36 -18.83
N VAL A 31 9.45 9.72 -18.36
CA VAL A 31 10.45 8.79 -17.83
C VAL A 31 10.84 9.19 -16.43
N GLU A 32 11.12 8.20 -15.58
CA GLU A 32 11.56 8.45 -14.21
C GLU A 32 12.90 9.19 -14.18
N THR A 33 13.02 10.18 -13.29
CA THR A 33 14.30 10.81 -12.94
C THR A 33 14.53 10.74 -11.42
N LYS A 34 15.82 10.75 -11.02
CA LYS A 34 16.23 10.84 -9.62
C LYS A 34 16.49 12.27 -9.16
N SER A 35 16.58 13.22 -10.08
CA SER A 35 16.80 14.64 -9.80
C SER A 35 15.46 15.38 -9.92
N LYS A 36 15.06 16.06 -8.84
CA LYS A 36 13.88 16.93 -8.83
C LYS A 36 14.09 18.21 -9.65
N GLU A 37 15.33 18.63 -9.80
CA GLU A 37 15.73 19.81 -10.55
C GLU A 37 15.54 19.62 -12.08
N GLU A 38 15.59 18.37 -12.53
CA GLU A 38 15.41 18.01 -13.96
C GLU A 38 13.98 17.59 -14.29
N ALA A 39 13.08 17.59 -13.31
CA ALA A 39 11.73 17.07 -13.48
C ALA A 39 10.81 18.07 -14.15
N ASP A 40 9.97 17.58 -15.07
CA ASP A 40 8.80 18.32 -15.60
C ASP A 40 7.55 18.11 -14.72
N LEU A 41 7.55 16.99 -13.96
CA LEU A 41 6.51 16.65 -13.01
C LEU A 41 7.13 16.11 -11.72
N ILE A 42 6.79 16.70 -10.59
CA ILE A 42 7.14 16.18 -9.25
C ILE A 42 5.89 15.66 -8.59
N LEU A 43 5.93 14.42 -8.13
CA LEU A 43 4.87 13.78 -7.36
C LEU A 43 5.36 13.44 -5.95
N LEU A 44 4.68 13.96 -4.93
CA LEU A 44 4.89 13.58 -3.54
C LEU A 44 3.84 12.51 -3.17
N ASN A 45 4.24 11.24 -3.13
CA ASN A 45 3.36 10.16 -2.68
C ASN A 45 3.43 10.04 -1.16
N THR A 46 2.30 10.17 -0.50
CA THR A 46 2.19 10.54 0.90
C THR A 46 1.46 9.50 1.74
N CYS A 47 1.88 9.37 3.00
CA CYS A 47 1.27 8.48 3.99
C CYS A 47 0.63 9.30 5.11
N HIS A 48 -0.51 8.85 5.62
CA HIS A 48 -1.25 9.53 6.69
C HIS A 48 -1.28 8.74 8.02
N ILE A 49 -0.31 7.82 8.22
CA ILE A 49 -0.27 7.00 9.45
C ILE A 49 0.15 7.82 10.68
N ARG A 50 0.91 8.92 10.48
CA ARG A 50 1.40 9.79 11.57
C ARG A 50 1.13 11.24 11.23
N GLU A 51 0.62 12.01 12.20
CA GLU A 51 0.35 13.45 12.06
C GLU A 51 1.55 14.23 11.52
N LYS A 52 2.76 13.97 12.02
CA LYS A 52 3.99 14.57 11.53
C LYS A 52 4.32 14.27 10.05
N ALA A 53 3.63 13.31 9.44
CA ALA A 53 3.84 13.03 8.02
C ALA A 53 3.26 14.14 7.13
N ALA A 54 2.08 14.67 7.48
CA ALA A 54 1.48 15.79 6.76
C ALA A 54 2.36 17.06 6.86
N GLU A 55 2.87 17.38 8.07
CA GLU A 55 3.77 18.55 8.25
C GLU A 55 5.03 18.49 7.38
N LYS A 56 5.62 17.27 7.24
CA LYS A 56 6.79 17.08 6.36
C LYS A 56 6.47 17.38 4.90
N ILE A 57 5.25 17.06 4.47
CA ILE A 57 4.82 17.32 3.09
C ILE A 57 4.69 18.81 2.85
N TYR A 58 4.06 19.54 3.76
CA TYR A 58 3.95 21.01 3.64
C TYR A 58 5.32 21.69 3.65
N SER A 59 6.25 21.23 4.48
CA SER A 59 7.63 21.71 4.48
C SER A 59 8.35 21.43 3.16
N GLU A 60 8.13 20.28 2.55
CA GLU A 60 8.71 19.97 1.25
C GLU A 60 8.07 20.78 0.12
N LEU A 61 6.75 20.94 0.13
CA LEU A 61 6.04 21.78 -0.84
C LEU A 61 6.53 23.23 -0.82
N GLY A 62 6.81 23.78 0.38
CA GLY A 62 7.43 25.09 0.54
C GLY A 62 8.79 25.20 -0.16
N ARG A 63 9.61 24.13 -0.15
CA ARG A 63 10.89 24.10 -0.88
C ARG A 63 10.70 23.97 -2.38
N LEU A 64 9.72 23.15 -2.82
CA LEU A 64 9.43 22.95 -4.24
C LEU A 64 8.86 24.21 -4.91
N LYS A 65 8.25 25.12 -4.14
CA LYS A 65 7.78 26.41 -4.65
C LYS A 65 8.90 27.18 -5.34
N PHE A 66 10.10 27.21 -4.77
CA PHE A 66 11.26 27.91 -5.36
C PHE A 66 11.67 27.28 -6.70
N LEU A 67 11.64 25.94 -6.84
CA LEU A 67 11.91 25.29 -8.12
C LEU A 67 10.89 25.67 -9.19
N LYS A 68 9.64 25.89 -8.80
CA LYS A 68 8.59 26.32 -9.73
C LYS A 68 8.70 27.79 -10.11
N GLU A 69 9.24 28.64 -9.23
CA GLU A 69 9.58 30.04 -9.54
C GLU A 69 10.68 30.11 -10.61
N ASP A 70 11.68 29.22 -10.53
CA ASP A 70 12.76 29.10 -11.52
C ASP A 70 12.29 28.41 -12.82
N ASN A 71 11.33 27.47 -12.75
CA ASN A 71 10.75 26.77 -13.88
C ASN A 71 9.22 26.79 -13.81
N PRO A 72 8.55 27.79 -14.41
CA PRO A 72 7.08 27.91 -14.36
C PRO A 72 6.33 26.75 -15.03
N ASP A 73 6.97 26.00 -15.92
CA ASP A 73 6.38 24.83 -16.58
C ASP A 73 6.36 23.58 -15.70
N LEU A 74 7.14 23.56 -14.62
CA LEU A 74 7.14 22.48 -13.63
C LEU A 74 5.74 22.25 -13.05
N LYS A 75 5.30 21.00 -13.04
CA LYS A 75 4.05 20.60 -12.39
C LYS A 75 4.35 19.88 -11.07
N ILE A 76 3.62 20.26 -10.02
CA ILE A 76 3.76 19.71 -8.68
C ILE A 76 2.45 19.02 -8.29
N GLY A 77 2.54 17.73 -7.94
CA GLY A 77 1.41 16.94 -7.49
C GLY A 77 1.61 16.32 -6.11
N VAL A 78 0.51 16.18 -5.37
CA VAL A 78 0.45 15.42 -4.12
C VAL A 78 -0.44 14.21 -4.33
N ALA A 79 0.07 13.03 -3.95
CA ALA A 79 -0.63 11.76 -4.12
C ALA A 79 -0.69 10.99 -2.79
N GLY A 80 -1.53 9.96 -2.72
CA GLY A 80 -1.59 9.01 -1.61
C GLY A 80 -2.53 9.42 -0.48
N CYS A 81 -2.28 8.89 0.74
CA CYS A 81 -3.25 8.98 1.83
C CYS A 81 -3.45 10.40 2.38
N VAL A 82 -2.42 11.27 2.42
CA VAL A 82 -2.62 12.67 2.81
C VAL A 82 -3.41 13.42 1.73
N ALA A 83 -3.12 13.16 0.45
CA ALA A 83 -3.90 13.71 -0.66
C ALA A 83 -5.40 13.35 -0.53
N GLN A 84 -5.70 12.11 -0.19
CA GLN A 84 -7.07 11.64 0.05
C GLN A 84 -7.73 12.33 1.25
N ALA A 85 -6.99 12.48 2.36
CA ALA A 85 -7.55 13.00 3.59
C ALA A 85 -7.79 14.52 3.56
N GLU A 86 -6.89 15.28 2.94
CA GLU A 86 -6.91 16.74 2.95
C GLU A 86 -7.46 17.34 1.65
N GLY A 87 -7.35 16.64 0.52
CA GLY A 87 -7.98 17.03 -0.75
C GLY A 87 -7.66 18.47 -1.17
N GLU A 88 -8.69 19.27 -1.32
CA GLU A 88 -8.61 20.67 -1.77
C GLU A 88 -7.81 21.56 -0.81
N GLU A 89 -7.81 21.26 0.50
CA GLU A 89 -7.08 22.05 1.51
C GLU A 89 -5.58 22.15 1.18
N ILE A 90 -5.00 21.10 0.58
CA ILE A 90 -3.60 21.11 0.12
C ILE A 90 -3.38 22.24 -0.89
N MET A 91 -4.29 22.39 -1.85
CA MET A 91 -4.19 23.42 -2.90
C MET A 91 -4.42 24.83 -2.37
N ILE A 92 -5.27 24.97 -1.35
CA ILE A 92 -5.53 26.24 -0.67
C ILE A 92 -4.29 26.70 0.10
N ARG A 93 -3.72 25.81 0.90
CA ARG A 93 -2.52 26.09 1.73
C ARG A 93 -1.24 26.19 0.91
N GLN A 94 -1.16 25.51 -0.22
CA GLN A 94 0.01 25.47 -1.09
C GLN A 94 -0.37 25.77 -2.55
N PRO A 95 -0.47 27.05 -2.93
CA PRO A 95 -0.87 27.46 -4.28
C PRO A 95 0.03 26.96 -5.41
N ALA A 96 1.26 26.52 -5.09
CA ALA A 96 2.19 25.94 -6.05
C ALA A 96 1.80 24.51 -6.52
N VAL A 97 0.87 23.84 -5.79
CA VAL A 97 0.38 22.51 -6.14
C VAL A 97 -0.61 22.59 -7.31
N ASP A 98 -0.37 21.83 -8.35
CA ASP A 98 -1.19 21.78 -9.57
C ASP A 98 -2.21 20.64 -9.52
N LEU A 99 -1.84 19.49 -8.91
CA LEU A 99 -2.73 18.33 -8.84
C LEU A 99 -2.67 17.64 -7.48
N VAL A 100 -3.84 17.08 -7.09
CA VAL A 100 -3.99 16.25 -5.87
C VAL A 100 -4.74 14.98 -6.27
N VAL A 101 -4.17 13.81 -5.98
CA VAL A 101 -4.73 12.52 -6.38
C VAL A 101 -4.74 11.53 -5.23
N GLY A 102 -5.91 10.97 -4.96
CA GLY A 102 -6.10 9.91 -3.97
C GLY A 102 -5.48 8.57 -4.42
N PRO A 103 -5.29 7.62 -3.48
CA PRO A 103 -4.68 6.33 -3.78
C PRO A 103 -5.55 5.46 -4.67
N GLN A 104 -6.85 5.73 -4.78
CA GLN A 104 -7.75 4.96 -5.65
C GLN A 104 -7.84 5.51 -7.07
N SER A 105 -7.39 6.77 -7.30
CA SER A 105 -7.55 7.48 -8.56
C SER A 105 -6.25 7.63 -9.37
N TYR A 106 -5.10 7.11 -8.91
CA TYR A 106 -3.81 7.37 -9.58
C TYR A 106 -3.70 6.75 -10.99
N HIS A 107 -4.55 5.80 -11.37
CA HIS A 107 -4.66 5.32 -12.75
C HIS A 107 -5.13 6.42 -13.70
N ARG A 108 -5.83 7.45 -13.19
CA ARG A 108 -6.28 8.64 -13.94
C ARG A 108 -5.21 9.75 -14.03
N LEU A 109 -4.04 9.54 -13.43
CA LEU A 109 -2.95 10.52 -13.39
C LEU A 109 -2.58 11.08 -14.77
N PRO A 110 -2.51 10.28 -15.87
CA PRO A 110 -2.22 10.82 -17.19
C PRO A 110 -3.21 11.89 -17.66
N SER A 111 -4.49 11.71 -17.43
CA SER A 111 -5.54 12.68 -17.80
C SER A 111 -5.48 13.93 -16.92
N MET A 112 -5.18 13.77 -15.63
CA MET A 112 -5.00 14.87 -14.70
C MET A 112 -3.80 15.74 -15.08
N VAL A 113 -2.66 15.12 -15.42
CA VAL A 113 -1.46 15.84 -15.89
C VAL A 113 -1.73 16.59 -17.19
N LYS A 114 -2.52 16.04 -18.10
CA LYS A 114 -2.97 16.77 -19.31
C LYS A 114 -3.81 17.99 -18.94
N THR A 115 -4.69 17.88 -17.96
CA THR A 115 -5.51 19.00 -17.46
C THR A 115 -4.64 20.12 -16.91
N VAL A 116 -3.65 19.79 -16.08
CA VAL A 116 -2.77 20.81 -15.46
C VAL A 116 -1.79 21.41 -16.47
N THR A 117 -1.40 20.66 -17.48
CA THR A 117 -0.59 21.19 -18.59
C THR A 117 -1.35 22.26 -19.39
N ASN A 118 -2.67 22.16 -19.44
CA ASN A 118 -3.56 23.16 -20.06
C ASN A 118 -3.91 24.34 -19.12
N GLY A 119 -3.19 24.51 -18.01
CA GLY A 119 -3.32 25.63 -17.10
C GLY A 119 -4.44 25.53 -16.08
N LYS A 120 -5.11 24.37 -15.94
CA LYS A 120 -6.15 24.12 -14.92
C LYS A 120 -5.57 23.28 -13.79
N ARG A 121 -6.06 23.44 -12.57
CA ARG A 121 -5.77 22.53 -11.45
C ARG A 121 -6.61 21.26 -11.55
N ALA A 122 -6.10 20.15 -11.01
CA ALA A 122 -6.78 18.87 -11.00
C ALA A 122 -6.83 18.27 -9.60
N LEU A 123 -8.02 17.87 -9.16
CA LEU A 123 -8.26 17.19 -7.89
C LEU A 123 -9.09 15.92 -8.19
N ASP A 124 -8.62 14.77 -7.72
CA ASP A 124 -9.37 13.51 -7.75
C ASP A 124 -9.06 12.71 -6.49
N THR A 125 -9.96 12.78 -5.53
CA THR A 125 -9.95 12.05 -4.25
C THR A 125 -11.20 11.21 -4.07
N GLU A 126 -11.90 10.91 -5.16
CA GLU A 126 -13.06 10.05 -5.13
C GLU A 126 -12.69 8.58 -4.93
N PHE A 127 -13.65 7.80 -4.45
CA PHE A 127 -13.57 6.34 -4.46
C PHE A 127 -14.35 5.86 -5.69
N PRO A 128 -13.66 5.60 -6.83
CA PRO A 128 -14.31 5.20 -8.05
C PRO A 128 -14.93 3.80 -7.90
N GLU A 129 -16.04 3.55 -8.59
CA GLU A 129 -16.64 2.20 -8.66
C GLU A 129 -15.74 1.23 -9.44
N GLU A 130 -14.96 1.75 -10.38
CA GLU A 130 -14.00 0.98 -11.17
C GLU A 130 -12.76 0.58 -10.36
N ASN A 131 -12.31 -0.64 -10.54
CA ASN A 131 -11.08 -1.12 -9.87
C ASN A 131 -9.85 -0.56 -10.61
N LYS A 132 -9.07 0.29 -9.95
CA LYS A 132 -7.85 0.90 -10.51
C LYS A 132 -6.87 -0.12 -11.12
N PHE A 133 -6.80 -1.33 -10.57
CA PHE A 133 -5.88 -2.37 -11.05
C PHE A 133 -6.22 -2.87 -12.46
N ASP A 134 -7.46 -2.65 -12.93
CA ASP A 134 -7.91 -3.03 -14.25
C ASP A 134 -7.46 -2.04 -15.33
N HIS A 135 -7.10 -0.83 -14.92
CA HIS A 135 -6.68 0.27 -15.78
C HIS A 135 -5.18 0.55 -15.74
N LEU A 136 -4.42 -0.17 -14.94
CA LEU A 136 -2.97 0.00 -14.86
C LEU A 136 -2.25 -0.78 -15.96
N PRO A 137 -1.12 -0.25 -16.47
CA PRO A 137 -0.31 -0.98 -17.42
C PRO A 137 0.10 -2.35 -16.87
N LYS A 138 -0.08 -3.41 -17.68
CA LYS A 138 0.33 -4.77 -17.32
C LYS A 138 1.86 -4.89 -17.30
N ASP A 139 2.53 -4.17 -18.18
CA ASP A 139 3.97 -4.19 -18.34
C ASP A 139 4.64 -3.12 -17.46
N LEU A 140 5.19 -3.57 -16.35
CA LEU A 140 6.06 -2.74 -15.53
C LEU A 140 7.48 -2.81 -16.11
N LYS A 141 8.00 -1.70 -16.63
CA LYS A 141 9.43 -1.59 -16.91
C LYS A 141 10.18 -1.45 -15.59
N ARG A 142 10.35 -2.56 -14.88
CA ARG A 142 11.09 -2.57 -13.62
C ARG A 142 12.58 -2.74 -13.86
N ARG A 143 13.34 -2.08 -12.98
CA ARG A 143 14.77 -2.34 -12.77
C ARG A 143 14.96 -3.82 -12.40
N ASN A 144 16.14 -4.37 -12.69
CA ASN A 144 16.57 -5.72 -12.28
C ASN A 144 16.69 -5.83 -10.74
N ASN A 145 15.57 -5.75 -10.03
CA ASN A 145 15.51 -5.95 -8.60
C ASN A 145 15.13 -7.41 -8.31
N PRO A 146 15.86 -8.10 -7.45
CA PRO A 146 15.53 -9.48 -7.08
C PRO A 146 14.25 -9.58 -6.23
N THR A 147 13.75 -8.46 -5.71
CA THR A 147 12.55 -8.39 -4.86
C THR A 147 11.49 -7.48 -5.46
N ALA A 148 10.21 -7.80 -5.24
CA ALA A 148 9.09 -6.96 -5.66
C ALA A 148 7.97 -6.94 -4.61
N PHE A 149 7.25 -5.82 -4.56
CA PHE A 149 5.97 -5.72 -3.88
C PHE A 149 4.83 -6.07 -4.85
N LEU A 150 3.82 -6.77 -4.36
CA LEU A 150 2.64 -7.15 -5.12
C LEU A 150 1.40 -6.91 -4.25
N THR A 151 0.63 -5.90 -4.57
CA THR A 151 -0.63 -5.62 -3.87
C THR A 151 -1.67 -6.66 -4.25
N VAL A 152 -2.24 -7.33 -3.25
CA VAL A 152 -3.28 -8.35 -3.41
C VAL A 152 -4.63 -7.88 -2.85
N GLN A 153 -4.60 -6.97 -1.87
CA GLN A 153 -5.77 -6.46 -1.18
C GLN A 153 -5.58 -4.98 -0.87
N GLU A 154 -6.63 -4.18 -0.93
CA GLU A 154 -6.66 -2.78 -0.50
C GLU A 154 -7.91 -2.47 0.33
N GLY A 155 -7.81 -1.38 1.10
CA GLY A 155 -8.85 -0.97 2.03
C GLY A 155 -8.93 -1.89 3.26
N CYS A 156 -9.81 -1.57 4.21
CA CYS A 156 -9.99 -2.39 5.39
C CYS A 156 -11.31 -2.09 6.08
N ASP A 157 -12.09 -3.13 6.37
CA ASP A 157 -13.42 -3.02 7.01
C ASP A 157 -13.38 -3.29 8.52
N LYS A 158 -12.19 -3.29 9.15
CA LYS A 158 -12.07 -3.53 10.60
C LYS A 158 -12.47 -2.32 11.45
N PHE A 159 -12.35 -1.09 10.91
CA PHE A 159 -12.71 0.15 11.60
C PHE A 159 -12.12 0.25 13.02
N CYS A 160 -10.83 -0.12 13.16
CA CYS A 160 -10.12 0.11 14.42
C CYS A 160 -10.13 1.61 14.76
N ALA A 161 -10.44 1.97 16.03
CA ALA A 161 -10.72 3.36 16.41
C ALA A 161 -9.59 4.37 16.17
N PHE A 162 -8.36 3.90 16.04
CA PHE A 162 -7.17 4.71 15.77
C PHE A 162 -6.77 4.77 14.28
N CYS A 163 -7.50 4.04 13.41
CA CYS A 163 -7.04 3.76 12.05
C CYS A 163 -7.75 4.63 11.01
N VAL A 164 -6.96 5.30 10.18
CA VAL A 164 -7.45 6.17 9.10
C VAL A 164 -7.68 5.40 7.78
N VAL A 165 -7.27 4.15 7.68
CA VAL A 165 -7.28 3.37 6.43
C VAL A 165 -8.66 3.33 5.76
N PRO A 166 -9.80 3.07 6.45
CA PRO A 166 -11.11 3.06 5.81
C PRO A 166 -11.44 4.39 5.10
N TYR A 167 -10.95 5.49 5.62
CA TYR A 167 -11.21 6.83 5.11
C TYR A 167 -10.25 7.26 3.99
N THR A 168 -9.08 6.64 3.91
CA THR A 168 -8.04 7.01 2.93
C THR A 168 -7.85 5.98 1.82
N ARG A 169 -8.17 4.71 2.09
CA ARG A 169 -8.06 3.61 1.11
C ARG A 169 -9.41 2.96 0.78
N GLY A 170 -10.45 3.27 1.55
CA GLY A 170 -11.82 2.79 1.33
C GLY A 170 -12.08 1.40 1.91
N VAL A 171 -13.15 0.80 1.41
CA VAL A 171 -13.60 -0.56 1.75
C VAL A 171 -12.59 -1.61 1.30
N GLU A 172 -12.65 -2.78 1.92
CA GLU A 172 -11.79 -3.90 1.58
C GLU A 172 -12.12 -4.46 0.19
N VAL A 173 -11.10 -4.48 -0.67
CA VAL A 173 -11.18 -5.05 -2.02
C VAL A 173 -10.03 -6.02 -2.23
N SER A 174 -10.35 -7.28 -2.46
CA SER A 174 -9.40 -8.35 -2.83
C SER A 174 -9.34 -8.51 -4.34
N ARG A 175 -8.13 -8.43 -4.91
CA ARG A 175 -7.90 -8.56 -6.35
C ARG A 175 -8.16 -9.99 -6.84
N SER A 176 -8.51 -10.15 -8.12
CA SER A 176 -8.64 -11.46 -8.76
C SER A 176 -7.35 -12.28 -8.63
N PRO A 177 -7.44 -13.55 -8.21
CA PRO A 177 -6.26 -14.43 -8.08
C PRO A 177 -5.52 -14.62 -9.41
N GLU A 178 -6.23 -14.69 -10.55
CA GLU A 178 -5.55 -14.81 -11.85
C GLU A 178 -4.69 -13.61 -12.17
N LYS A 179 -5.21 -12.38 -11.96
CA LYS A 179 -4.46 -11.15 -12.23
C LYS A 179 -3.24 -11.04 -11.32
N ILE A 180 -3.34 -11.51 -10.08
CA ILE A 180 -2.21 -11.56 -9.14
C ILE A 180 -1.15 -12.56 -9.64
N ILE A 181 -1.57 -13.76 -10.04
CA ILE A 181 -0.67 -14.81 -10.53
C ILE A 181 -0.02 -14.40 -11.86
N GLU A 182 -0.78 -13.78 -12.78
CA GLU A 182 -0.24 -13.22 -14.03
C GLU A 182 0.84 -12.17 -13.76
N GLU A 183 0.58 -11.24 -12.85
CA GLU A 183 1.55 -10.23 -12.45
C GLU A 183 2.79 -10.84 -11.78
N ALA A 184 2.59 -11.81 -10.88
CA ALA A 184 3.68 -12.52 -10.22
C ALA A 184 4.60 -13.24 -11.23
N ARG A 185 4.02 -13.94 -12.22
CA ARG A 185 4.78 -14.57 -13.30
C ARG A 185 5.58 -13.57 -14.11
N SER A 186 4.94 -12.48 -14.53
CA SER A 186 5.62 -11.38 -15.25
C SER A 186 6.79 -10.79 -14.45
N LEU A 187 6.68 -10.68 -13.11
CA LEU A 187 7.76 -10.24 -12.24
C LEU A 187 8.91 -11.26 -12.21
N VAL A 188 8.59 -12.56 -12.05
CA VAL A 188 9.58 -13.64 -11.99
C VAL A 188 10.30 -13.82 -13.32
N ASP A 189 9.61 -13.70 -14.46
CA ASP A 189 10.22 -13.75 -15.79
C ASP A 189 11.24 -12.61 -16.02
N ARG A 190 11.15 -11.53 -15.24
CA ARG A 190 12.10 -10.40 -15.23
C ARG A 190 13.17 -10.51 -14.14
N GLY A 191 13.31 -11.67 -13.51
CA GLY A 191 14.37 -11.96 -12.56
C GLY A 191 14.03 -11.69 -11.10
N VAL A 192 12.76 -11.40 -10.75
CA VAL A 192 12.32 -11.33 -9.35
C VAL A 192 12.30 -12.73 -8.75
N VAL A 193 12.94 -12.91 -7.61
CA VAL A 193 13.00 -14.18 -6.88
C VAL A 193 12.26 -14.13 -5.53
N GLU A 194 11.91 -12.95 -5.06
CA GLU A 194 11.14 -12.74 -3.83
C GLU A 194 9.98 -11.77 -4.06
N ILE A 195 8.77 -12.18 -3.67
CA ILE A 195 7.57 -11.34 -3.72
C ILE A 195 7.05 -11.13 -2.30
N THR A 196 6.79 -9.87 -1.95
CA THR A 196 6.06 -9.50 -0.74
C THR A 196 4.64 -9.10 -1.11
N LEU A 197 3.67 -9.88 -0.65
CA LEU A 197 2.24 -9.59 -0.82
C LEU A 197 1.83 -8.46 0.12
N LEU A 198 1.16 -7.46 -0.43
CA LEU A 198 0.75 -6.26 0.28
C LEU A 198 -0.77 -6.13 0.36
N GLY A 199 -1.22 -5.59 1.49
CA GLY A 199 -2.59 -5.18 1.75
C GLY A 199 -2.65 -4.33 3.01
N GLN A 200 -3.81 -3.77 3.34
CA GLN A 200 -4.05 -3.12 4.63
C GLN A 200 -4.45 -4.13 5.72
N ASN A 201 -4.97 -5.27 5.29
CA ASN A 201 -5.30 -6.44 6.12
C ASN A 201 -5.13 -7.68 5.25
N VAL A 202 -3.88 -7.99 4.91
CA VAL A 202 -3.56 -8.96 3.85
C VAL A 202 -4.08 -10.35 4.13
N ASN A 203 -4.15 -10.77 5.40
CA ASN A 203 -4.63 -12.10 5.78
C ASN A 203 -6.17 -12.23 5.76
N ALA A 204 -6.90 -11.13 5.53
CA ALA A 204 -8.33 -11.17 5.19
C ALA A 204 -8.58 -11.38 3.69
N TYR A 205 -7.54 -11.43 2.85
CA TYR A 205 -7.71 -11.66 1.42
C TYR A 205 -8.68 -12.79 1.15
N SER A 206 -9.75 -12.47 0.45
CA SER A 206 -10.80 -13.41 0.05
C SER A 206 -11.40 -12.96 -1.28
N ASN A 207 -11.38 -13.84 -2.27
CA ASN A 207 -11.97 -13.55 -3.59
C ASN A 207 -12.71 -14.78 -4.11
N ASN A 208 -13.98 -14.60 -4.45
CA ASN A 208 -14.78 -15.65 -5.10
C ASN A 208 -14.51 -15.64 -6.60
N HIS A 209 -13.81 -16.63 -7.08
CA HIS A 209 -13.49 -16.77 -8.48
C HIS A 209 -13.89 -18.14 -9.01
N SER A 210 -14.63 -18.19 -10.12
CA SER A 210 -15.10 -19.44 -10.77
C SER A 210 -15.81 -20.41 -9.81
N GLY A 211 -16.54 -19.88 -8.80
CA GLY A 211 -17.26 -20.69 -7.81
C GLY A 211 -16.38 -21.21 -6.66
N GLU A 212 -15.10 -20.86 -6.63
CA GLU A 212 -14.18 -21.19 -5.55
C GLU A 212 -13.79 -19.94 -4.76
N ASN A 213 -13.78 -20.03 -3.42
CA ASN A 213 -13.26 -18.99 -2.56
C ASN A 213 -11.74 -19.14 -2.41
N TYR A 214 -11.00 -18.15 -2.91
CA TYR A 214 -9.56 -18.04 -2.73
C TYR A 214 -9.24 -17.26 -1.46
N THR A 215 -8.66 -17.94 -0.46
CA THR A 215 -8.05 -17.33 0.73
C THR A 215 -6.60 -16.93 0.45
N LEU A 216 -5.98 -16.15 1.34
CA LEU A 216 -4.55 -15.84 1.25
C LEU A 216 -3.71 -17.13 1.20
N SER A 217 -4.06 -18.14 1.99
CA SER A 217 -3.36 -19.43 1.99
C SER A 217 -3.39 -20.07 0.60
N LYS A 218 -4.55 -20.19 -0.01
CA LYS A 218 -4.67 -20.74 -1.38
C LYS A 218 -3.87 -19.92 -2.40
N LEU A 219 -3.88 -18.59 -2.28
CA LEU A 219 -3.10 -17.72 -3.14
C LEU A 219 -1.60 -17.98 -2.99
N ILE A 220 -1.11 -18.12 -1.74
CA ILE A 220 0.30 -18.45 -1.45
C ILE A 220 0.70 -19.77 -2.10
N TRP A 221 -0.14 -20.81 -2.00
CA TRP A 221 0.12 -22.09 -2.65
C TRP A 221 0.21 -21.94 -4.17
N LYS A 222 -0.71 -21.22 -4.80
CA LYS A 222 -0.68 -20.97 -6.26
C LYS A 222 0.56 -20.20 -6.69
N LEU A 223 1.01 -19.23 -5.89
CA LEU A 223 2.24 -18.50 -6.16
C LEU A 223 3.48 -19.36 -5.96
N SER A 224 3.44 -20.31 -5.02
CA SER A 224 4.55 -21.24 -4.77
C SER A 224 4.80 -22.19 -5.94
N ASP A 225 3.80 -22.43 -6.81
CA ASP A 225 3.94 -23.22 -8.04
C ASP A 225 4.80 -22.52 -9.11
N ILE A 226 5.10 -21.23 -8.96
CA ILE A 226 5.96 -20.49 -9.91
C ILE A 226 7.42 -20.92 -9.70
N SER A 227 8.00 -21.55 -10.72
CA SER A 227 9.29 -22.28 -10.61
C SER A 227 10.46 -21.42 -10.10
N ASN A 228 10.65 -20.22 -10.63
CA ASN A 228 11.78 -19.36 -10.28
C ASN A 228 11.49 -18.44 -9.09
N LEU A 229 10.29 -18.42 -8.56
CA LEU A 229 9.99 -17.74 -7.31
C LEU A 229 10.55 -18.54 -6.14
N GLN A 230 11.42 -17.94 -5.36
CA GLN A 230 12.10 -18.61 -4.25
C GLN A 230 11.49 -18.27 -2.89
N ARG A 231 10.99 -17.05 -2.73
CA ARG A 231 10.48 -16.55 -1.44
C ARG A 231 9.18 -15.77 -1.62
N ILE A 232 8.26 -16.06 -0.72
CA ILE A 232 6.99 -15.34 -0.58
C ILE A 232 6.97 -14.76 0.83
N ARG A 233 6.60 -13.49 0.92
CA ARG A 233 6.33 -12.79 2.18
C ARG A 233 4.97 -12.13 2.09
N PHE A 234 4.39 -11.83 3.24
CA PHE A 234 3.24 -10.93 3.32
C PHE A 234 3.37 -10.06 4.57
N THR A 235 2.70 -8.93 4.57
CA THR A 235 2.75 -7.97 5.68
C THR A 235 1.40 -7.29 5.89
N THR A 236 1.21 -6.74 7.09
CA THR A 236 -0.02 -6.08 7.52
C THR A 236 -1.17 -7.07 7.74
N SER A 237 -1.09 -7.79 8.86
CA SER A 237 -2.07 -8.82 9.24
C SER A 237 -2.89 -8.39 10.45
N HIS A 238 -4.08 -8.98 10.60
CA HIS A 238 -4.94 -8.79 11.75
C HIS A 238 -5.15 -10.15 12.48
N PRO A 239 -5.08 -10.21 13.83
CA PRO A 239 -5.23 -11.47 14.56
C PRO A 239 -6.51 -12.23 14.25
N ASN A 240 -7.64 -11.54 14.07
CA ASN A 240 -8.92 -12.19 13.79
C ASN A 240 -8.97 -12.95 12.45
N ASP A 241 -8.10 -12.60 11.52
CA ASP A 241 -8.08 -13.20 10.19
C ASP A 241 -6.93 -14.22 10.04
N MET A 242 -6.36 -14.64 11.19
CA MET A 242 -5.34 -15.70 11.21
C MET A 242 -6.02 -17.06 11.19
N SER A 243 -6.35 -17.52 9.99
CA SER A 243 -7.06 -18.79 9.76
C SER A 243 -6.14 -20.01 9.95
N GLN A 244 -6.74 -21.19 10.17
CA GLN A 244 -5.96 -22.41 10.34
C GLN A 244 -5.21 -22.80 9.07
N ASP A 245 -5.81 -22.64 7.89
CA ASP A 245 -5.16 -22.92 6.61
C ASP A 245 -3.94 -22.03 6.34
N LEU A 246 -3.94 -20.79 6.84
CA LEU A 246 -2.78 -19.91 6.77
C LEU A 246 -1.68 -20.33 7.75
N ILE A 247 -2.04 -20.81 8.94
CA ILE A 247 -1.09 -21.40 9.90
C ILE A 247 -0.45 -22.65 9.29
N ASP A 248 -1.24 -23.50 8.64
CA ASP A 248 -0.76 -24.70 7.94
C ASP A 248 0.15 -24.35 6.76
N ALA A 249 -0.14 -23.25 6.03
CA ALA A 249 0.74 -22.75 4.99
C ALA A 249 2.11 -22.31 5.54
N HIS A 250 2.16 -21.72 6.74
CA HIS A 250 3.45 -21.42 7.40
C HIS A 250 4.23 -22.68 7.75
N ARG A 251 3.56 -23.79 8.10
CA ARG A 251 4.21 -25.07 8.37
C ARG A 251 4.75 -25.75 7.09
N ASP A 252 3.92 -25.80 6.05
CA ASP A 252 4.11 -26.73 4.93
C ASP A 252 4.64 -26.07 3.64
N CYS A 253 4.47 -24.74 3.47
CA CYS A 253 4.94 -24.05 2.28
C CYS A 253 6.39 -23.56 2.48
N GLU A 254 7.35 -24.28 1.86
CA GLU A 254 8.79 -23.97 1.97
C GLU A 254 9.13 -22.53 1.49
N LYS A 255 8.45 -22.06 0.44
CA LYS A 255 8.69 -20.72 -0.11
C LYS A 255 8.11 -19.60 0.75
N LEU A 256 7.18 -19.89 1.67
CA LEU A 256 6.68 -18.91 2.61
C LEU A 256 7.71 -18.67 3.72
N MET A 257 8.21 -17.44 3.78
CA MET A 257 9.28 -17.10 4.73
C MET A 257 8.81 -17.17 6.19
N PRO A 258 9.70 -17.60 7.12
CA PRO A 258 9.38 -17.74 8.54
C PRO A 258 9.34 -16.38 9.25
N TYR A 259 8.48 -15.50 8.79
CA TYR A 259 8.27 -14.17 9.35
C TYR A 259 6.80 -13.78 9.26
N LEU A 260 6.25 -13.30 10.34
CA LEU A 260 4.88 -12.79 10.41
C LEU A 260 4.83 -11.47 11.19
N HIS A 261 4.30 -10.42 10.57
CA HIS A 261 3.94 -9.18 11.25
C HIS A 261 2.47 -9.25 11.66
N LEU A 262 2.21 -9.36 12.97
CA LEU A 262 0.86 -9.53 13.52
C LEU A 262 0.64 -8.55 14.70
N PRO A 263 0.27 -7.30 14.44
CA PRO A 263 0.09 -6.28 15.47
C PRO A 263 -1.05 -6.61 16.44
N VAL A 264 -0.74 -6.74 17.72
CA VAL A 264 -1.73 -6.92 18.80
C VAL A 264 -2.34 -5.58 19.22
N GLN A 265 -1.56 -4.49 19.17
CA GLN A 265 -1.86 -3.11 19.56
C GLN A 265 -1.90 -2.86 21.06
N SER A 266 -2.47 -3.75 21.88
CA SER A 266 -2.48 -3.66 23.35
C SER A 266 -2.54 -5.06 23.98
N GLY A 267 -2.03 -5.20 25.18
CA GLY A 267 -2.19 -6.40 26.02
C GLY A 267 -3.42 -6.37 26.91
N SER A 268 -4.13 -5.24 26.99
CA SER A 268 -5.32 -5.04 27.81
C SER A 268 -6.59 -5.28 27.01
N ASP A 269 -7.43 -6.21 27.44
CA ASP A 269 -8.73 -6.49 26.81
C ASP A 269 -9.67 -5.27 26.84
N HIS A 270 -9.57 -4.44 27.89
CA HIS A 270 -10.32 -3.21 28.02
C HIS A 270 -9.91 -2.21 26.91
N VAL A 271 -8.61 -2.04 26.70
CA VAL A 271 -8.07 -1.15 25.64
C VAL A 271 -8.38 -1.73 24.26
N LEU A 272 -8.20 -3.03 24.04
CA LEU A 272 -8.53 -3.69 22.78
C LEU A 272 -10.01 -3.47 22.39
N LYS A 273 -10.94 -3.58 23.36
CA LYS A 273 -12.35 -3.30 23.13
C LYS A 273 -12.59 -1.83 22.73
N LYS A 274 -11.93 -0.87 23.40
CA LYS A 274 -12.01 0.56 23.05
C LYS A 274 -11.39 0.85 21.66
N MET A 275 -10.36 0.12 21.28
CA MET A 275 -9.75 0.18 19.95
C MET A 275 -10.60 -0.46 18.85
N ASN A 276 -11.78 -1.02 19.18
CA ASN A 276 -12.61 -1.84 18.28
C ASN A 276 -11.86 -3.07 17.73
N ARG A 277 -10.89 -3.59 18.49
CA ARG A 277 -10.24 -4.88 18.18
C ARG A 277 -11.13 -6.01 18.70
N LYS A 278 -11.50 -6.93 17.80
CA LYS A 278 -12.47 -8.00 18.13
C LYS A 278 -11.76 -9.29 18.53
N HIS A 279 -10.71 -9.18 19.34
CA HIS A 279 -9.97 -10.29 19.94
C HIS A 279 -9.53 -9.88 21.35
N THR A 280 -9.28 -10.87 22.20
CA THR A 280 -8.68 -10.70 23.51
C THR A 280 -7.18 -10.96 23.48
N ALA A 281 -6.47 -10.59 24.55
CA ALA A 281 -5.06 -10.94 24.71
C ALA A 281 -4.84 -12.46 24.70
N ASP A 282 -5.80 -13.24 25.26
CA ASP A 282 -5.73 -14.69 25.26
C ASP A 282 -6.00 -15.30 23.87
N ASP A 283 -6.88 -14.72 23.06
CA ASP A 283 -7.03 -15.12 21.66
C ASP A 283 -5.72 -14.93 20.90
N TYR A 284 -5.06 -13.80 21.10
CA TYR A 284 -3.77 -13.54 20.49
C TYR A 284 -2.71 -14.55 20.92
N ARG A 285 -2.57 -14.84 22.23
CA ARG A 285 -1.64 -15.84 22.74
C ARG A 285 -1.89 -17.21 22.13
N ARG A 286 -3.16 -17.65 22.04
CA ARG A 286 -3.52 -18.92 21.38
C ARG A 286 -3.10 -19.00 19.93
N ILE A 287 -3.22 -17.89 19.17
CA ILE A 287 -2.77 -17.81 17.79
C ILE A 287 -1.24 -17.97 17.73
N ILE A 288 -0.51 -17.25 18.59
CA ILE A 288 0.96 -17.33 18.65
C ILE A 288 1.44 -18.75 19.01
N ASP A 289 0.78 -19.41 19.97
CA ASP A 289 1.13 -20.78 20.36
C ASP A 289 0.91 -21.77 19.20
N LYS A 290 -0.18 -21.63 18.44
CA LYS A 290 -0.42 -22.45 17.24
C LYS A 290 0.65 -22.20 16.17
N LEU A 291 1.00 -20.95 15.92
CA LEU A 291 2.03 -20.57 14.95
C LEU A 291 3.39 -21.14 15.32
N ARG A 292 3.81 -20.99 16.59
CA ARG A 292 5.09 -21.52 17.08
C ARG A 292 5.15 -23.05 17.06
N LYS A 293 4.03 -23.73 17.30
CA LYS A 293 3.92 -25.20 17.16
C LYS A 293 4.02 -25.63 15.69
N ALA A 294 3.37 -24.88 14.79
CA ALA A 294 3.39 -25.18 13.37
C ALA A 294 4.77 -24.89 12.74
N ARG A 295 5.41 -23.79 13.14
CA ARG A 295 6.72 -23.38 12.62
C ARG A 295 7.57 -22.78 13.75
N PRO A 296 8.43 -23.60 14.41
CA PRO A 296 9.20 -23.17 15.59
C PRO A 296 10.20 -22.04 15.33
N ASP A 297 10.73 -21.90 14.11
CA ASP A 297 11.65 -20.85 13.65
C ASP A 297 10.95 -19.56 13.21
N LEU A 298 9.61 -19.46 13.35
CA LEU A 298 8.85 -18.29 12.93
C LEU A 298 9.23 -17.06 13.77
N LEU A 299 9.71 -16.03 13.09
CA LEU A 299 9.96 -14.70 13.67
C LEU A 299 8.66 -13.88 13.65
N LEU A 300 8.32 -13.34 14.80
CA LEU A 300 7.14 -12.53 15.00
C LEU A 300 7.53 -11.07 15.21
N SER A 301 6.79 -10.17 14.60
CA SER A 301 6.83 -8.74 14.90
C SER A 301 5.42 -8.20 15.10
N GLY A 302 5.31 -7.10 15.81
CA GLY A 302 4.03 -6.45 16.08
C GLY A 302 4.22 -5.02 16.53
N ASP A 303 3.11 -4.29 16.57
CA ASP A 303 3.05 -2.92 17.05
C ASP A 303 2.20 -2.86 18.32
N PHE A 304 2.55 -1.90 19.18
CA PHE A 304 1.81 -1.53 20.37
C PHE A 304 1.52 -0.03 20.35
N ILE A 305 0.32 0.34 20.74
CA ILE A 305 -0.08 1.72 21.00
C ILE A 305 -0.15 1.91 22.51
N VAL A 306 0.61 2.86 23.02
CA VAL A 306 0.60 3.25 24.43
C VAL A 306 -0.04 4.62 24.59
N GLY A 307 -0.69 4.87 25.74
CA GLY A 307 -1.39 6.12 26.00
C GLY A 307 -2.70 6.23 25.22
N PHE A 308 -3.32 5.11 24.81
CA PHE A 308 -4.63 5.16 24.19
C PHE A 308 -5.68 5.72 25.16
N PRO A 309 -6.66 6.56 24.70
CA PRO A 309 -7.65 7.17 25.59
C PRO A 309 -8.34 6.17 26.52
N GLY A 310 -8.12 6.36 27.84
CA GLY A 310 -8.63 5.48 28.89
C GLY A 310 -7.76 4.27 29.20
N GLU A 311 -6.53 4.22 28.73
CA GLU A 311 -5.50 3.32 29.22
C GLU A 311 -5.01 3.80 30.59
N THR A 312 -4.66 2.87 31.46
CA THR A 312 -4.11 3.12 32.80
C THR A 312 -2.68 2.63 32.87
N ASP A 313 -1.93 3.04 33.91
CA ASP A 313 -0.53 2.60 34.10
C ASP A 313 -0.41 1.12 34.49
N GLU A 314 -1.54 0.46 34.87
CA GLU A 314 -1.62 -0.98 35.15
C GLU A 314 -1.79 -1.75 33.81
#